data_817c0f004aa4526f73570081c417c222
#
_entry.id   817c0f004aa4526f73570081c417c222
#
_cell.length_a   1.000
_cell.length_b   1.000
_cell.length_c   1.000
_cell.angle_alpha   90.00
_cell.angle_beta   90.00
_cell.angle_gamma   90.00
#
_symmetry.space_group_name_H-M   'P 1'
#
loop_
_entity.id
_entity.type
_entity.pdbx_description
1 polymer ?
#
loop_
_entity_poly.entity_id
_entity_poly.type
_entity_poly.pdbx_seq_one_letter_code
_entity_poly.pdbx_strand_id
1 'polypeptide(L)' 'MAVAKLLERANEFREIATKFHNTVARERMLKVAAGYEQMARKSAARELEIAELEELVRNANRLK' A
#
# COMPACT_ATOMS: atom_id res chain seq x y z
N MET A 1 6.89 -2.31 6.18
CA MET A 1 6.81 -0.94 5.63
C MET A 1 5.47 -0.32 5.99
N ALA A 2 5.49 0.94 6.40
CA ALA A 2 4.25 1.67 6.69
C ALA A 2 3.49 1.97 5.40
N VAL A 3 2.17 1.76 5.41
CA VAL A 3 1.29 2.03 4.26
C VAL A 3 1.44 3.47 3.78
N ALA A 4 1.54 4.44 4.70
CA ALA A 4 1.71 5.84 4.36
C ALA A 4 2.94 6.09 3.48
N LYS A 5 4.07 5.44 3.76
CA LYS A 5 5.29 5.59 2.95
C LYS A 5 5.12 5.02 1.54
N LEU A 6 4.41 3.91 1.40
CA LEU A 6 4.12 3.32 0.09
C LEU A 6 3.24 4.25 -0.75
N LEU A 7 2.24 4.88 -0.13
CA LEU A 7 1.37 5.84 -0.81
C LEU A 7 2.12 7.12 -1.17
N GLU A 8 3.01 7.59 -0.32
CA GLU A 8 3.88 8.74 -0.62
C GLU A 8 4.76 8.46 -1.84
N ARG A 9 5.37 7.28 -1.90
CA ARG A 9 6.18 6.86 -3.05
C ARG A 9 5.35 6.81 -4.32
N ALA A 10 4.14 6.26 -4.26
CA ALA A 10 3.24 6.22 -5.41
C ALA A 10 2.93 7.63 -5.91
N ASN A 11 2.64 8.56 -5.01
CA ASN A 11 2.36 9.96 -5.35
C ASN A 11 3.58 10.64 -5.96
N GLU A 12 4.78 10.41 -5.42
CA GLU A 12 6.02 10.95 -5.97
C GLU A 12 6.22 10.49 -7.43
N PHE A 13 6.02 9.21 -7.72
CA PHE A 13 6.15 8.69 -9.07
C PHE A 13 5.10 9.25 -10.02
N ARG A 14 3.88 9.51 -9.55
CA ARG A 14 2.85 10.17 -10.34
C ARG A 14 3.23 11.61 -10.68
N GLU A 15 3.75 12.35 -9.71
CA GLU A 15 4.23 13.71 -9.93
C GLU A 15 5.37 13.75 -10.94
N ILE A 16 6.33 12.84 -10.81
CA ILE A 16 7.43 12.71 -11.76
C ILE A 16 6.89 12.39 -13.16
N ALA A 17 5.90 11.52 -13.26
CA ALA A 17 5.29 11.14 -14.54
C ALA A 17 4.71 12.35 -15.28
N THR A 18 4.12 13.31 -14.57
CA THR A 18 3.56 14.51 -15.19
C THR A 18 4.60 15.39 -15.85
N LYS A 19 5.87 15.28 -15.44
CA LYS A 19 6.98 16.06 -15.97
C LYS A 19 7.61 15.46 -17.22
N PHE A 20 7.31 14.19 -17.52
CA PHE A 20 7.86 13.53 -18.70
C PHE A 20 7.01 13.85 -19.94
N HIS A 21 7.70 14.27 -21.01
CA HIS A 21 7.08 14.44 -22.32
C HIS A 21 7.01 13.13 -23.11
N ASN A 22 7.90 12.19 -22.78
CA ASN A 22 7.95 10.88 -23.42
C ASN A 22 6.87 9.98 -22.86
N THR A 23 5.97 9.49 -23.73
CA THR A 23 4.85 8.64 -23.36
C THR A 23 5.30 7.33 -22.70
N VAL A 24 6.35 6.71 -23.22
CA VAL A 24 6.87 5.44 -22.69
C VAL A 24 7.39 5.62 -21.27
N ALA A 25 8.16 6.68 -21.02
CA ALA A 25 8.68 6.99 -19.70
C ALA A 25 7.56 7.27 -18.71
N ARG A 26 6.55 8.04 -19.16
CA ARG A 26 5.37 8.34 -18.35
C ARG A 26 4.63 7.06 -17.94
N GLU A 27 4.36 6.19 -18.90
CA GLU A 27 3.66 4.92 -18.64
C GLU A 27 4.43 4.04 -17.66
N ARG A 28 5.77 3.98 -17.78
CA ARG A 28 6.60 3.23 -16.85
C ARG A 28 6.49 3.78 -15.42
N MET A 29 6.52 5.10 -15.28
CA MET A 29 6.38 5.74 -13.97
C MET A 29 5.00 5.48 -13.36
N LEU A 30 3.94 5.51 -14.18
CA LEU A 30 2.60 5.20 -13.72
C LEU A 30 2.45 3.74 -13.28
N LYS A 31 3.11 2.81 -13.98
CA LYS A 31 3.13 1.40 -13.59
C LYS A 31 3.84 1.20 -12.25
N VAL A 32 4.95 1.89 -12.03
CA VAL A 32 5.67 1.84 -10.75
C VAL A 32 4.78 2.37 -9.63
N ALA A 33 4.08 3.49 -9.85
CA ALA A 33 3.15 4.04 -8.88
C ALA A 33 2.04 3.04 -8.54
N ALA A 34 1.46 2.40 -9.55
CA ALA A 34 0.44 1.38 -9.35
C ALA A 34 0.95 0.19 -8.53
N GLY A 35 2.21 -0.21 -8.75
CA GLY A 35 2.86 -1.26 -7.97
C GLY A 35 2.97 -0.90 -6.49
N TYR A 36 3.37 0.32 -6.18
CA TYR A 36 3.42 0.79 -4.79
C TYR A 36 2.03 0.83 -4.14
N GLU A 37 1.01 1.25 -4.90
CA GLU A 37 -0.37 1.24 -4.39
C GLU A 37 -0.86 -0.17 -4.07
N GLN A 38 -0.54 -1.16 -4.92
CA GLN A 38 -0.89 -2.54 -4.66
C GLN A 38 -0.21 -3.06 -3.39
N MET A 39 1.07 -2.73 -3.20
CA MET A 39 1.79 -3.08 -1.97
C MET A 39 1.14 -2.47 -0.74
N ALA A 40 0.70 -1.20 -0.85
CA ALA A 40 0.01 -0.52 0.23
C ALA A 40 -1.31 -1.21 0.59
N ARG A 41 -2.10 -1.61 -0.41
CA ARG A 41 -3.37 -2.34 -0.21
C ARG A 41 -3.14 -3.69 0.47
N LYS A 42 -2.12 -4.43 0.03
CA LYS A 42 -1.79 -5.73 0.63
C LYS A 42 -1.34 -5.57 2.07
N SER A 43 -0.53 -4.57 2.37
CA SER A 43 -0.08 -4.28 3.73
C SER A 43 -1.25 -3.90 4.64
N ALA A 44 -2.17 -3.06 4.15
CA ALA A 44 -3.36 -2.67 4.91
C ALA A 44 -4.26 -3.86 5.20
N ALA A 45 -4.49 -4.74 4.21
CA ALA A 45 -5.28 -5.95 4.37
C ALA A 45 -4.65 -6.90 5.40
N ARG A 46 -3.32 -7.04 5.36
CA ARG A 46 -2.58 -7.89 6.30
C ARG A 46 -2.69 -7.36 7.73
N GLU A 47 -2.55 -6.05 7.91
CA GLU A 47 -2.70 -5.41 9.22
C GLU A 47 -4.10 -5.63 9.79
N LEU A 48 -5.13 -5.55 8.96
CA LEU A 48 -6.51 -5.79 9.35
C LEU A 48 -6.71 -7.26 9.78
N GLU A 49 -6.17 -8.21 9.02
CA GLU A 49 -6.23 -9.63 9.38
C GLU A 49 -5.57 -9.91 10.73
N ILE A 50 -4.41 -9.32 10.97
CA ILE A 50 -3.70 -9.46 12.26
C ILE A 50 -4.55 -8.90 13.40
N ALA A 51 -5.15 -7.72 13.20
CA ALA A 51 -6.02 -7.11 14.20
C ALA A 51 -7.22 -7.99 14.53
N GLU A 52 -7.85 -8.59 13.50
CA GLU A 52 -8.97 -9.51 13.68
C GLU A 52 -8.57 -10.76 14.44
N LEU A 53 -7.41 -11.34 14.13
CA LEU A 53 -6.89 -12.51 14.84
C LEU A 53 -6.58 -12.19 16.31
N GLU A 54 -5.98 -11.03 16.58
CA GLU A 54 -5.71 -10.59 17.95
C GLU A 54 -6.98 -10.44 18.76
N GLU A 55 -8.04 -9.92 18.14
CA GLU A 55 -9.33 -9.77 18.78
C GLU A 55 -9.96 -11.12 19.11
N LEU A 56 -9.87 -12.08 18.20
CA LEU A 56 -10.35 -13.44 18.43
C LEU A 56 -9.64 -14.12 19.60
N VAL A 57 -8.32 -13.95 19.69
CA VAL A 57 -7.53 -14.48 20.80
C VAL A 57 -7.95 -13.84 22.13
N ARG A 58 -8.18 -12.53 22.12
CA ARG A 58 -8.64 -11.80 23.31
C ARG A 58 -9.99 -12.32 23.78
N ASN A 59 -10.93 -12.52 22.85
CA ASN A 59 -12.27 -13.04 23.17
C ASN A 59 -12.22 -14.46 23.70
N ALA A 60 -11.36 -15.32 23.14
CA ALA A 60 -11.16 -16.67 23.62
C ALA A 60 -10.64 -16.69 25.07
N ASN A 61 -9.71 -15.80 25.40
CA ASN A 61 -9.16 -15.66 26.75
C ASN A 61 -10.24 -15.18 27.76
N ARG A 62 -11.18 -14.36 27.31
CA ARG A 62 -12.29 -13.92 28.19
C ARG A 62 -13.24 -15.05 28.57
N LEU A 63 -13.39 -16.03 27.70
CA LEU A 63 -14.31 -17.14 27.94
C LEU A 63 -13.75 -18.18 28.88
N LYS A 64 -12.50 -18.10 29.24
CA LYS A 64 -11.88 -18.91 30.27
C LYS A 64 -12.12 -18.28 31.64
#